data_11c9fc16baf4e2dba9676286d9f5fb63
#
_entry.id   11c9fc16baf4e2dba9676286d9f5fb63
#
_cell.length_a   1.000
_cell.length_b   1.000
_cell.length_c   1.000
_cell.angle_alpha   90.00
_cell.angle_beta   90.00
_cell.angle_gamma   90.00
#
_symmetry.space_group_name_H-M   'P 1'
#
loop_
_entity.id
_entity.type
_entity.pdbx_description
1 polymer ?
#
loop_
_entity_poly.entity_id
_entity_poly.type
_entity_poly.pdbx_seq_one_letter_code
_entity_poly.pdbx_strand_id
1 'polypeptide(L)'
;HVDDKWDIAAEKASEVTVGYRRLLGGCDGDLTLDTNTHTLVVRFLSALPLTERPRLVTTDGEFHSIRRQLDRLAEEGIEVVKAAAEQLNSLSERVAAEVDDRTAAVLISSVLFGTGCIVPELPAVAETCASHGAELLIDAYHSLNVVPFSLQGMERAFVVAGGYKYCQLGEGNCVLRVPPRCELRPVITGWFSEFAELADAKVPRDVGYGLGAARFAGSTYDPTSHYRAAEVFAFFE
;
A
#
# COMPACT_ATOMS: atom_id res chain seq x y z
N HIS A 1 14.73 26.09 14.05
CA HIS A 1 15.42 26.82 12.97
C HIS A 1 14.91 26.37 11.60
N VAL A 2 15.02 27.25 10.58
CA VAL A 2 14.52 26.92 9.21
C VAL A 2 15.34 25.79 8.61
N ASP A 3 16.62 25.73 8.95
CA ASP A 3 17.56 24.74 8.41
C ASP A 3 17.31 23.33 8.99
N ASP A 4 16.85 23.24 10.24
CA ASP A 4 16.64 21.97 10.95
C ASP A 4 15.26 21.38 10.72
N LYS A 5 14.32 22.11 10.09
CA LYS A 5 12.92 21.71 9.99
C LYS A 5 12.71 20.39 9.22
N TRP A 6 13.54 20.16 8.22
CA TRP A 6 13.45 18.96 7.40
C TRP A 6 13.96 17.73 8.13
N ASP A 7 15.05 17.90 8.90
CA ASP A 7 15.61 16.82 9.71
C ASP A 7 14.64 16.43 10.83
N ILE A 8 14.05 17.42 11.52
CA ILE A 8 13.02 17.17 12.55
C ILE A 8 11.78 16.50 11.95
N ALA A 9 11.32 16.96 10.77
CA ALA A 9 10.18 16.33 10.09
C ALA A 9 10.48 14.89 9.68
N ALA A 10 11.69 14.61 9.20
CA ALA A 10 12.14 13.27 8.84
C ALA A 10 12.24 12.35 10.07
N GLU A 11 12.72 12.87 11.21
CA GLU A 11 12.75 12.15 12.48
C GLU A 11 11.32 11.74 12.91
N LYS A 12 10.36 12.68 12.89
CA LYS A 12 8.96 12.40 13.23
C LYS A 12 8.32 11.40 12.25
N ALA A 13 8.60 11.50 10.96
CA ALA A 13 8.17 10.51 9.98
C ALA A 13 8.76 9.11 10.27
N SER A 14 10.03 9.04 10.71
CA SER A 14 10.66 7.79 11.12
C SER A 14 9.99 7.17 12.33
N GLU A 15 9.66 7.97 13.36
CA GLU A 15 8.92 7.50 14.55
C GLU A 15 7.55 6.92 14.14
N VAL A 16 6.81 7.59 13.24
CA VAL A 16 5.54 7.10 12.71
C VAL A 16 5.73 5.78 11.93
N THR A 17 6.80 5.68 11.15
CA THR A 17 7.14 4.46 10.43
C THR A 17 7.42 3.29 11.38
N VAL A 18 8.13 3.52 12.48
CA VAL A 18 8.37 2.52 13.53
C VAL A 18 7.05 2.06 14.15
N GLY A 19 6.15 2.98 14.48
CA GLY A 19 4.82 2.67 15.01
C GLY A 19 4.00 1.79 14.05
N TYR A 20 3.95 2.15 12.76
CA TYR A 20 3.28 1.32 11.76
C TYR A 20 3.92 -0.07 11.59
N ARG A 21 5.25 -0.16 11.65
CA ARG A 21 5.95 -1.45 11.56
C ARG A 21 5.51 -2.40 12.69
N ARG A 22 5.31 -1.89 13.89
CA ARG A 22 4.78 -2.69 15.02
C ARG A 22 3.36 -3.17 14.77
N LEU A 23 2.48 -2.27 14.30
CA LEU A 23 1.09 -2.63 13.95
C LEU A 23 1.01 -3.67 12.81
N LEU A 24 2.00 -3.69 11.92
CA LEU A 24 2.16 -4.68 10.86
C LEU A 24 2.86 -5.97 11.33
N GLY A 25 2.99 -6.19 12.63
CA GLY A 25 3.57 -7.41 13.20
C GLY A 25 5.10 -7.48 13.14
N GLY A 26 5.79 -6.34 13.08
CA GLY A 26 7.25 -6.30 12.99
C GLY A 26 7.80 -6.79 11.65
N CYS A 27 7.05 -6.59 10.58
CA CYS A 27 7.32 -7.15 9.25
C CYS A 27 8.62 -6.66 8.61
N ASP A 28 9.20 -7.50 7.79
CA ASP A 28 10.24 -7.14 6.82
C ASP A 28 9.65 -6.27 5.70
N GLY A 29 10.52 -5.59 4.96
CA GLY A 29 10.17 -4.63 3.92
C GLY A 29 10.23 -3.20 4.42
N ASP A 30 10.09 -2.29 3.47
CA ASP A 30 10.18 -0.86 3.74
C ASP A 30 8.80 -0.22 3.79
N LEU A 31 8.73 0.93 4.47
CA LEU A 31 7.49 1.70 4.59
C LEU A 31 7.69 3.09 4.00
N THR A 32 6.71 3.57 3.24
CA THR A 32 6.61 4.97 2.85
C THR A 32 5.31 5.57 3.37
N LEU A 33 5.37 6.84 3.73
CA LEU A 33 4.22 7.60 4.23
C LEU A 33 3.66 8.51 3.14
N ASP A 34 2.37 8.80 3.22
CA ASP A 34 1.72 9.83 2.43
C ASP A 34 0.48 10.37 3.16
N THR A 35 -0.10 11.43 2.64
CA THR A 35 -1.23 12.11 3.24
C THR A 35 -2.53 11.32 3.19
N ASN A 36 -2.69 10.40 2.22
CA ASN A 36 -3.90 9.59 2.07
C ASN A 36 -3.62 8.29 1.30
N THR A 37 -4.45 7.28 1.53
CA THR A 37 -4.35 5.98 0.85
C THR A 37 -4.63 6.07 -0.64
N HIS A 38 -5.44 7.01 -1.09
CA HIS A 38 -5.73 7.21 -2.51
C HIS A 38 -4.45 7.43 -3.31
N THR A 39 -3.58 8.34 -2.86
CA THR A 39 -2.31 8.63 -3.53
C THR A 39 -1.40 7.39 -3.56
N LEU A 40 -1.33 6.64 -2.47
CA LEU A 40 -0.52 5.41 -2.38
C LEU A 40 -1.04 4.32 -3.33
N VAL A 41 -2.36 4.10 -3.39
CA VAL A 41 -3.00 3.15 -4.31
C VAL A 41 -2.77 3.56 -5.77
N VAL A 42 -2.90 4.83 -6.11
CA VAL A 42 -2.67 5.33 -7.48
C VAL A 42 -1.21 5.13 -7.89
N ARG A 43 -0.24 5.37 -7.00
CA ARG A 43 1.17 5.08 -7.29
C ARG A 43 1.41 3.59 -7.48
N PHE A 44 0.84 2.74 -6.62
CA PHE A 44 0.92 1.29 -6.79
C PHE A 44 0.38 0.85 -8.15
N LEU A 45 -0.82 1.27 -8.50
CA LEU A 45 -1.45 0.94 -9.79
C LEU A 45 -0.62 1.45 -10.98
N SER A 46 0.00 2.62 -10.85
CA SER A 46 0.85 3.20 -11.90
C SER A 46 2.18 2.45 -12.11
N ALA A 47 2.56 1.58 -11.17
CA ALA A 47 3.79 0.78 -11.26
C ALA A 47 3.54 -0.60 -11.91
N LEU A 48 2.28 -0.98 -12.09
CA LEU A 48 1.91 -2.28 -12.64
C LEU A 48 2.09 -2.33 -14.17
N PRO A 49 2.50 -3.45 -14.74
CA PRO A 49 2.68 -3.63 -16.17
C PRO A 49 1.32 -3.86 -16.88
N LEU A 50 0.40 -2.91 -16.76
CA LEU A 50 -0.98 -3.05 -17.26
C LEU A 50 -1.08 -3.16 -18.77
N THR A 51 -0.02 -2.79 -19.53
CA THR A 51 0.04 -2.97 -20.97
C THR A 51 0.25 -4.44 -21.34
N GLU A 52 1.08 -5.16 -20.58
CA GLU A 52 1.41 -6.57 -20.81
C GLU A 52 0.45 -7.51 -20.08
N ARG A 53 -0.03 -7.07 -18.92
CA ARG A 53 -0.91 -7.84 -18.02
C ARG A 53 -2.15 -7.01 -17.66
N PRO A 54 -3.13 -6.89 -18.58
CA PRO A 54 -4.23 -5.94 -18.46
C PRO A 54 -5.38 -6.45 -17.56
N ARG A 55 -5.10 -7.28 -16.57
CA ARG A 55 -6.13 -7.85 -15.68
C ARG A 55 -5.82 -7.52 -14.22
N LEU A 56 -6.85 -7.06 -13.50
CA LEU A 56 -6.86 -6.81 -12.07
C LEU A 56 -7.98 -7.62 -11.42
N VAL A 57 -7.71 -8.23 -10.28
CA VAL A 57 -8.70 -8.98 -9.50
C VAL A 57 -8.95 -8.28 -8.17
N THR A 58 -10.20 -8.22 -7.75
CA THR A 58 -10.62 -7.56 -6.51
C THR A 58 -11.92 -8.15 -5.98
N THR A 59 -12.52 -7.51 -4.98
CA THR A 59 -13.86 -7.85 -4.48
C THR A 59 -14.85 -6.72 -4.73
N ASP A 60 -16.14 -7.01 -4.72
CA ASP A 60 -17.18 -5.97 -4.75
C ASP A 60 -17.38 -5.30 -3.37
N GLY A 61 -16.70 -5.80 -2.33
CA GLY A 61 -16.68 -5.26 -0.97
C GLY A 61 -15.60 -4.21 -0.67
N GLU A 62 -14.80 -3.78 -1.67
CA GLU A 62 -13.69 -2.85 -1.46
C GLU A 62 -14.14 -1.42 -1.18
N PHE A 63 -13.34 -0.72 -0.35
CA PHE A 63 -13.59 0.69 -0.05
C PHE A 63 -13.45 1.58 -1.29
N HIS A 64 -14.13 2.70 -1.29
CA HIS A 64 -14.26 3.61 -2.43
C HIS A 64 -12.93 4.06 -3.04
N SER A 65 -11.84 4.16 -2.27
CA SER A 65 -10.52 4.55 -2.78
C SER A 65 -9.97 3.53 -3.77
N ILE A 66 -10.14 2.23 -3.52
CA ILE A 66 -9.75 1.16 -4.44
C ILE A 66 -10.82 1.00 -5.52
N ARG A 67 -12.08 0.79 -5.13
CA ARG A 67 -13.17 0.52 -6.05
C ARG A 67 -13.23 1.53 -7.21
N ARG A 68 -13.24 2.84 -6.91
CA ARG A 68 -13.35 3.88 -7.95
C ARG A 68 -12.16 3.91 -8.91
N GLN A 69 -10.93 3.65 -8.42
CA GLN A 69 -9.77 3.58 -9.31
C GLN A 69 -9.85 2.39 -10.25
N LEU A 70 -10.27 1.23 -9.75
CA LEU A 70 -10.44 0.03 -10.56
C LEU A 70 -11.60 0.20 -11.57
N ASP A 71 -12.75 0.74 -11.13
CA ASP A 71 -13.87 1.04 -12.03
C ASP A 71 -13.43 1.96 -13.17
N ARG A 72 -12.65 3.00 -12.85
CA ARG A 72 -12.16 3.94 -13.88
C ARG A 72 -11.14 3.29 -14.82
N LEU A 73 -10.29 2.42 -14.32
CA LEU A 73 -9.37 1.63 -15.17
C LEU A 73 -10.13 0.69 -16.10
N ALA A 74 -11.24 0.13 -15.65
CA ALA A 74 -12.10 -0.70 -16.49
C ALA A 74 -12.70 0.08 -17.67
N GLU A 75 -13.06 1.35 -17.48
CA GLU A 75 -13.50 2.24 -18.58
C GLU A 75 -12.37 2.52 -19.59
N GLU A 76 -11.11 2.39 -19.20
CA GLU A 76 -9.93 2.51 -20.09
C GLU A 76 -9.49 1.18 -20.72
N GLY A 77 -10.26 0.11 -20.51
CA GLY A 77 -10.04 -1.19 -21.16
C GLY A 77 -9.22 -2.18 -20.33
N ILE A 78 -8.94 -1.90 -19.06
CA ILE A 78 -8.35 -2.89 -18.14
C ILE A 78 -9.46 -3.86 -17.70
N GLU A 79 -9.18 -5.15 -17.77
CA GLU A 79 -10.09 -6.18 -17.27
C GLU A 79 -10.09 -6.18 -15.75
N VAL A 80 -11.19 -5.77 -15.12
CA VAL A 80 -11.35 -5.77 -13.66
C VAL A 80 -12.37 -6.82 -13.24
N VAL A 81 -11.88 -7.88 -12.60
CA VAL A 81 -12.71 -8.98 -12.10
C VAL A 81 -13.03 -8.75 -10.63
N LYS A 82 -14.31 -8.83 -10.27
CA LYS A 82 -14.78 -8.63 -8.89
C LYS A 82 -15.40 -9.91 -8.36
N ALA A 83 -14.79 -10.53 -7.37
CA ALA A 83 -15.39 -11.61 -6.61
C ALA A 83 -16.46 -11.06 -5.65
N ALA A 84 -17.61 -11.72 -5.56
CA ALA A 84 -18.68 -11.31 -4.65
C ALA A 84 -18.27 -11.50 -3.18
N ALA A 85 -18.35 -10.46 -2.36
CA ALA A 85 -17.91 -10.48 -0.96
C ALA A 85 -18.91 -11.16 0.00
N GLU A 86 -20.13 -11.42 -0.42
CA GLU A 86 -21.20 -11.98 0.44
C GLU A 86 -20.88 -13.36 1.02
N GLN A 87 -20.17 -14.21 0.26
CA GLN A 87 -19.79 -15.56 0.70
C GLN A 87 -18.37 -15.55 1.29
N LEU A 88 -18.22 -14.98 2.47
CA LEU A 88 -16.93 -14.71 3.10
C LEU A 88 -16.02 -15.94 3.21
N ASN A 89 -16.56 -17.10 3.64
CA ASN A 89 -15.75 -18.30 3.90
C ASN A 89 -15.02 -18.86 2.66
N SER A 90 -15.52 -18.57 1.46
CA SER A 90 -14.90 -18.96 0.19
C SER A 90 -14.35 -17.78 -0.59
N LEU A 91 -14.30 -16.58 0.01
CA LEU A 91 -13.92 -15.37 -0.72
C LEU A 91 -12.48 -15.45 -1.24
N SER A 92 -11.53 -15.84 -0.42
CA SER A 92 -10.13 -15.97 -0.82
C SER A 92 -9.92 -17.03 -1.89
N GLU A 93 -10.63 -18.17 -1.80
CA GLU A 93 -10.60 -19.21 -2.83
C GLU A 93 -11.14 -18.69 -4.16
N ARG A 94 -12.27 -17.97 -4.15
CA ARG A 94 -12.85 -17.38 -5.37
C ARG A 94 -11.98 -16.28 -5.96
N VAL A 95 -11.36 -15.44 -5.13
CA VAL A 95 -10.39 -14.44 -5.60
C VAL A 95 -9.17 -15.13 -6.21
N ALA A 96 -8.63 -16.17 -5.57
CA ALA A 96 -7.50 -16.92 -6.09
C ALA A 96 -7.83 -17.62 -7.42
N ALA A 97 -9.05 -18.17 -7.58
CA ALA A 97 -9.49 -18.82 -8.81
C ALA A 97 -9.57 -17.87 -10.02
N GLU A 98 -9.66 -16.56 -9.80
CA GLU A 98 -9.68 -15.56 -10.86
C GLU A 98 -8.27 -15.08 -11.29
N VAL A 99 -7.21 -15.50 -10.58
CA VAL A 99 -5.84 -15.10 -10.89
C VAL A 99 -5.28 -15.99 -11.99
N ASP A 100 -4.75 -15.38 -13.03
CA ASP A 100 -4.08 -16.04 -14.16
C ASP A 100 -2.81 -15.30 -14.58
N ASP A 101 -2.13 -15.78 -15.63
CA ASP A 101 -0.89 -15.17 -16.14
C ASP A 101 -1.08 -13.77 -16.73
N ARG A 102 -2.31 -13.32 -16.96
CA ARG A 102 -2.67 -11.97 -17.42
C ARG A 102 -2.93 -11.02 -16.25
N THR A 103 -3.03 -11.54 -15.03
CA THR A 103 -3.32 -10.75 -13.84
C THR A 103 -2.09 -9.96 -13.40
N ALA A 104 -2.14 -8.64 -13.44
CA ALA A 104 -1.08 -7.77 -12.93
C ALA A 104 -1.09 -7.71 -11.41
N ALA A 105 -2.28 -7.62 -10.80
CA ALA A 105 -2.40 -7.55 -9.35
C ALA A 105 -3.78 -8.01 -8.84
N VAL A 106 -3.79 -8.43 -7.57
CA VAL A 106 -4.97 -8.55 -6.72
C VAL A 106 -4.98 -7.41 -5.72
N LEU A 107 -6.13 -6.74 -5.54
CA LEU A 107 -6.34 -5.73 -4.51
C LEU A 107 -7.50 -6.19 -3.62
N ILE A 108 -7.24 -6.40 -2.32
CA ILE A 108 -8.22 -6.98 -1.39
C ILE A 108 -8.08 -6.37 0.01
N SER A 109 -9.20 -6.07 0.66
CA SER A 109 -9.23 -5.65 2.06
C SER A 109 -9.05 -6.84 2.99
N SER A 110 -8.26 -6.70 4.07
CA SER A 110 -8.16 -7.70 5.14
C SER A 110 -9.38 -7.70 6.05
N VAL A 111 -10.08 -6.57 6.16
CA VAL A 111 -11.38 -6.41 6.81
C VAL A 111 -12.28 -5.59 5.92
N LEU A 112 -13.43 -6.14 5.54
CA LEU A 112 -14.40 -5.47 4.67
C LEU A 112 -15.08 -4.31 5.39
N PHE A 113 -15.01 -3.10 4.84
CA PHE A 113 -15.51 -1.89 5.50
C PHE A 113 -17.02 -1.88 5.72
N GLY A 114 -17.79 -2.49 4.83
CA GLY A 114 -19.25 -2.50 4.88
C GLY A 114 -19.84 -3.45 5.92
N THR A 115 -19.09 -4.49 6.30
CA THR A 115 -19.59 -5.55 7.19
C THR A 115 -18.73 -5.72 8.44
N GLY A 116 -17.49 -5.23 8.46
CA GLY A 116 -16.52 -5.47 9.51
C GLY A 116 -15.98 -6.92 9.54
N CYS A 117 -16.29 -7.70 8.50
CA CYS A 117 -15.85 -9.09 8.44
C CYS A 117 -14.36 -9.20 8.08
N ILE A 118 -13.64 -10.04 8.81
CA ILE A 118 -12.25 -10.41 8.52
C ILE A 118 -12.25 -11.37 7.33
N VAL A 119 -11.47 -11.06 6.29
CA VAL A 119 -11.30 -11.95 5.13
C VAL A 119 -10.35 -13.09 5.52
N PRO A 120 -10.81 -14.35 5.47
CA PRO A 120 -9.99 -15.49 5.86
C PRO A 120 -9.01 -15.87 4.74
N GLU A 121 -7.98 -16.66 5.09
CA GLU A 121 -7.10 -17.36 4.15
C GLU A 121 -6.40 -16.44 3.10
N LEU A 122 -6.09 -15.19 3.43
CA LEU A 122 -5.30 -14.31 2.56
C LEU A 122 -3.93 -14.89 2.14
N PRO A 123 -3.23 -15.71 2.97
CA PRO A 123 -2.03 -16.41 2.53
C PRO A 123 -2.22 -17.28 1.27
N ALA A 124 -3.39 -17.90 1.08
CA ALA A 124 -3.67 -18.68 -0.13
C ALA A 124 -3.77 -17.79 -1.38
N VAL A 125 -4.34 -16.58 -1.24
CA VAL A 125 -4.33 -15.58 -2.33
C VAL A 125 -2.90 -15.14 -2.65
N ALA A 126 -2.07 -14.91 -1.61
CA ALA A 126 -0.67 -14.52 -1.80
C ALA A 126 0.14 -15.60 -2.52
N GLU A 127 -0.05 -16.88 -2.18
CA GLU A 127 0.59 -18.02 -2.86
C GLU A 127 0.19 -18.08 -4.34
N THR A 128 -1.10 -17.92 -4.63
CA THR A 128 -1.60 -17.91 -6.02
C THR A 128 -1.04 -16.71 -6.80
N CYS A 129 -1.04 -15.52 -6.23
CA CYS A 129 -0.41 -14.34 -6.85
C CYS A 129 1.06 -14.61 -7.17
N ALA A 130 1.81 -15.16 -6.21
CA ALA A 130 3.23 -15.46 -6.39
C ALA A 130 3.47 -16.49 -7.51
N SER A 131 2.62 -17.51 -7.63
CA SER A 131 2.75 -18.56 -8.67
C SER A 131 2.50 -18.03 -10.09
N HIS A 132 1.65 -17.02 -10.24
CA HIS A 132 1.35 -16.35 -11.50
C HIS A 132 2.15 -15.06 -11.73
N GLY A 133 3.05 -14.67 -10.81
CA GLY A 133 3.81 -13.43 -10.89
C GLY A 133 2.91 -12.18 -10.82
N ALA A 134 1.75 -12.27 -10.18
CA ALA A 134 0.88 -11.15 -9.88
C ALA A 134 1.30 -10.48 -8.56
N GLU A 135 1.09 -9.17 -8.44
CA GLU A 135 1.26 -8.47 -7.18
C GLU A 135 0.02 -8.62 -6.29
N LEU A 136 0.20 -8.53 -4.98
CA LEU A 136 -0.90 -8.50 -4.02
C LEU A 136 -0.84 -7.19 -3.23
N LEU A 137 -1.91 -6.39 -3.25
CA LEU A 137 -2.11 -5.25 -2.37
C LEU A 137 -3.22 -5.56 -1.37
N ILE A 138 -2.87 -5.55 -0.09
CA ILE A 138 -3.81 -5.72 1.02
C ILE A 138 -4.17 -4.33 1.58
N ASP A 139 -5.46 -3.99 1.59
CA ASP A 139 -5.96 -2.84 2.34
C ASP A 139 -6.21 -3.25 3.80
N ALA A 140 -5.34 -2.81 4.69
CA ALA A 140 -5.39 -3.07 6.12
C ALA A 140 -6.01 -1.90 6.91
N TYR A 141 -6.68 -0.97 6.26
CA TYR A 141 -7.20 0.25 6.90
C TYR A 141 -8.19 -0.03 8.03
N HIS A 142 -8.97 -1.11 7.92
CA HIS A 142 -9.97 -1.51 8.91
C HIS A 142 -9.48 -2.62 9.84
N SER A 143 -8.28 -3.14 9.65
CA SER A 143 -7.69 -4.19 10.50
C SER A 143 -6.64 -3.65 11.47
N LEU A 144 -5.80 -2.69 11.05
CA LEU A 144 -4.73 -2.19 11.91
C LEU A 144 -5.28 -1.57 13.18
N ASN A 145 -4.69 -1.97 14.32
CA ASN A 145 -5.08 -1.59 15.67
C ASN A 145 -6.51 -2.01 16.08
N VAL A 146 -7.12 -2.97 15.35
CA VAL A 146 -8.44 -3.56 15.68
C VAL A 146 -8.31 -5.05 15.90
N VAL A 147 -7.62 -5.73 14.96
CA VAL A 147 -7.36 -7.17 15.03
C VAL A 147 -5.86 -7.42 14.82
N PRO A 148 -5.32 -8.52 15.36
CA PRO A 148 -3.95 -8.89 15.08
C PRO A 148 -3.71 -8.98 13.57
N PHE A 149 -2.65 -8.35 13.09
CA PHE A 149 -2.24 -8.39 11.69
C PHE A 149 -0.89 -9.10 11.57
N SER A 150 -0.76 -10.01 10.64
CA SER A 150 0.47 -10.73 10.36
C SER A 150 0.67 -10.86 8.86
N LEU A 151 1.91 -10.74 8.42
CA LEU A 151 2.33 -11.01 7.04
C LEU A 151 2.89 -12.42 6.84
N GLN A 152 2.76 -13.31 7.81
CA GLN A 152 3.19 -14.70 7.68
C GLN A 152 2.47 -15.37 6.48
N GLY A 153 3.24 -15.86 5.52
CA GLY A 153 2.73 -16.41 4.26
C GLY A 153 2.31 -15.35 3.23
N MET A 154 2.52 -14.06 3.55
CA MET A 154 2.20 -12.93 2.67
C MET A 154 3.37 -11.94 2.58
N GLU A 155 4.60 -12.42 2.72
CA GLU A 155 5.80 -11.56 2.83
C GLU A 155 6.04 -10.73 1.56
N ARG A 156 5.49 -11.16 0.42
CA ARG A 156 5.55 -10.44 -0.85
C ARG A 156 4.40 -9.45 -1.06
N ALA A 157 3.41 -9.40 -0.18
CA ALA A 157 2.28 -8.48 -0.35
C ALA A 157 2.67 -7.03 -0.07
N PHE A 158 2.15 -6.11 -0.86
CA PHE A 158 2.02 -4.72 -0.49
C PHE A 158 0.91 -4.58 0.54
N VAL A 159 1.04 -3.63 1.47
CA VAL A 159 -0.01 -3.32 2.43
C VAL A 159 -0.22 -1.81 2.46
N VAL A 160 -1.45 -1.37 2.25
CA VAL A 160 -1.84 0.03 2.41
C VAL A 160 -2.73 0.18 3.63
N ALA A 161 -2.50 1.23 4.41
CA ALA A 161 -3.32 1.56 5.57
C ALA A 161 -3.29 3.06 5.87
N GLY A 162 -4.12 3.48 6.81
CA GLY A 162 -4.13 4.87 7.28
C GLY A 162 -4.54 5.00 8.73
N GLY A 163 -4.18 6.13 9.32
CA GLY A 163 -4.15 6.32 10.75
C GLY A 163 -5.38 6.99 11.38
N TYR A 164 -6.26 7.65 10.61
CA TYR A 164 -7.27 8.51 11.24
C TYR A 164 -8.43 7.74 11.90
N LYS A 165 -8.64 6.48 11.55
CA LYS A 165 -9.70 5.66 12.17
C LYS A 165 -9.20 5.05 13.47
N TYR A 166 -8.86 3.77 13.44
CA TYR A 166 -8.62 2.97 14.64
C TYR A 166 -7.22 3.17 15.25
N CYS A 167 -6.25 3.63 14.44
CA CYS A 167 -4.92 3.97 14.95
C CYS A 167 -4.90 5.35 15.66
N GLN A 168 -5.95 6.17 15.55
CA GLN A 168 -6.13 7.45 16.22
C GLN A 168 -5.05 8.50 15.91
N LEU A 169 -4.31 8.33 14.82
CA LEU A 169 -3.20 9.21 14.43
C LEU A 169 -3.67 10.53 13.79
N GLY A 170 -4.97 10.62 13.49
CA GLY A 170 -5.55 11.72 12.70
C GLY A 170 -5.23 11.61 11.20
N GLU A 171 -5.77 12.52 10.44
CA GLU A 171 -5.60 12.59 9.00
C GLU A 171 -4.15 12.87 8.60
N GLY A 172 -3.79 12.52 7.36
CA GLY A 172 -2.47 12.80 6.82
C GLY A 172 -1.39 11.77 7.19
N ASN A 173 -1.77 10.66 7.81
CA ASN A 173 -0.87 9.58 8.17
C ASN A 173 -1.34 8.29 7.52
N CYS A 174 -0.93 8.06 6.28
CA CYS A 174 -1.16 6.82 5.58
C CYS A 174 0.19 6.18 5.23
N VAL A 175 0.18 4.87 5.12
CA VAL A 175 1.38 4.06 4.92
C VAL A 175 1.17 3.08 3.78
N LEU A 176 2.22 2.87 3.00
CA LEU A 176 2.38 1.75 2.09
C LEU A 176 3.59 0.92 2.53
N ARG A 177 3.34 -0.33 2.87
CA ARG A 177 4.41 -1.31 3.02
C ARG A 177 4.74 -1.88 1.65
N VAL A 178 6.03 -1.84 1.32
CA VAL A 178 6.60 -2.36 0.08
C VAL A 178 7.40 -3.61 0.43
N PRO A 179 7.17 -4.74 -0.26
CA PRO A 179 7.89 -5.98 0.02
C PRO A 179 9.40 -5.84 -0.25
N PRO A 180 10.25 -6.67 0.41
CA PRO A 180 11.67 -6.71 0.13
C PRO A 180 11.94 -6.98 -1.36
N ARG A 181 12.99 -6.36 -1.90
CA ARG A 181 13.44 -6.53 -3.29
C ARG A 181 12.41 -6.12 -4.34
N CYS A 182 11.50 -5.20 -4.00
CA CYS A 182 10.57 -4.64 -4.98
C CYS A 182 11.33 -3.88 -6.07
N GLU A 183 11.04 -4.19 -7.33
CA GLU A 183 11.62 -3.54 -8.51
C GLU A 183 10.62 -2.68 -9.28
N LEU A 184 9.37 -2.62 -8.84
CA LEU A 184 8.33 -1.81 -9.48
C LEU A 184 8.72 -0.34 -9.54
N ARG A 185 8.38 0.33 -10.64
CA ARG A 185 8.69 1.74 -10.91
C ARG A 185 7.41 2.52 -11.18
N PRO A 186 6.84 3.22 -10.19
CA PRO A 186 5.63 4.01 -10.39
C PRO A 186 5.78 5.05 -11.51
N VAL A 187 4.83 5.09 -12.43
CA VAL A 187 4.78 6.15 -13.46
C VAL A 187 4.35 7.47 -12.82
N ILE A 188 3.45 7.40 -11.82
CA ILE A 188 3.10 8.56 -11.00
C ILE A 188 4.11 8.65 -9.86
N THR A 189 5.17 9.40 -10.08
CA THR A 189 6.31 9.56 -9.18
C THR A 189 6.52 11.01 -8.76
N GLY A 190 7.27 11.23 -7.70
CA GLY A 190 7.64 12.55 -7.21
C GLY A 190 9.14 12.60 -6.83
N TRP A 191 9.66 13.79 -6.57
CA TRP A 191 11.09 13.96 -6.33
C TRP A 191 11.59 13.29 -5.04
N PHE A 192 10.72 12.98 -4.09
CA PHE A 192 11.10 12.18 -2.90
C PHE A 192 11.47 10.74 -3.26
N SER A 193 11.02 10.22 -4.40
CA SER A 193 11.39 8.86 -4.83
C SER A 193 12.86 8.70 -5.20
N GLU A 194 13.59 9.81 -5.37
CA GLU A 194 15.02 9.86 -5.69
C GLU A 194 15.78 10.77 -4.71
N PHE A 195 15.25 10.99 -3.52
CA PHE A 195 15.73 12.04 -2.61
C PHE A 195 17.21 11.91 -2.25
N ALA A 196 17.68 10.69 -2.00
CA ALA A 196 19.07 10.45 -1.61
C ALA A 196 20.09 10.74 -2.73
N GLU A 197 19.62 10.73 -3.99
CA GLU A 197 20.46 10.82 -5.20
C GLU A 197 20.23 12.14 -5.95
N LEU A 198 19.52 13.11 -5.36
CA LEU A 198 19.18 14.38 -6.01
C LEU A 198 20.41 15.18 -6.46
N ALA A 199 21.52 15.07 -5.71
CA ALA A 199 22.77 15.79 -6.02
C ALA A 199 23.62 15.10 -7.10
N ASP A 200 23.29 13.88 -7.47
CA ASP A 200 24.06 13.11 -8.44
C ASP A 200 23.85 13.62 -9.88
N ALA A 201 24.84 13.34 -10.73
CA ALA A 201 24.73 13.69 -12.14
C ALA A 201 23.62 12.90 -12.81
N LYS A 202 22.71 13.59 -13.50
CA LYS A 202 21.56 12.98 -14.15
C LYS A 202 21.85 12.67 -15.61
N VAL A 203 21.44 11.47 -16.04
CA VAL A 203 21.41 11.10 -17.45
C VAL A 203 20.11 11.64 -18.06
N PRO A 204 20.15 12.43 -19.15
CA PRO A 204 18.95 12.92 -19.78
C PRO A 204 17.98 11.79 -20.16
N ARG A 205 16.69 11.95 -19.80
CA ARG A 205 15.60 10.99 -20.04
C ARG A 205 15.67 9.71 -19.18
N ASP A 206 16.57 9.63 -18.22
CA ASP A 206 16.55 8.59 -17.20
C ASP A 206 15.91 9.10 -15.92
N VAL A 207 15.01 8.29 -15.33
CA VAL A 207 14.33 8.59 -14.06
C VAL A 207 14.85 7.61 -13.04
N GLY A 208 15.65 8.10 -12.09
CA GLY A 208 16.15 7.33 -10.97
C GLY A 208 15.05 7.01 -9.95
N TYR A 209 15.25 5.96 -9.20
CA TYR A 209 14.40 5.58 -8.06
C TYR A 209 15.30 5.11 -6.92
N GLY A 210 14.99 5.57 -5.71
CA GLY A 210 15.57 5.03 -4.50
C GLY A 210 15.24 3.56 -4.29
N LEU A 211 15.80 2.98 -3.25
CA LEU A 211 15.58 1.58 -2.89
C LEU A 211 14.28 1.38 -2.12
N GLY A 212 13.71 0.18 -2.18
CA GLY A 212 12.56 -0.24 -1.39
C GLY A 212 11.36 0.70 -1.53
N ALA A 213 10.80 1.12 -0.41
CA ALA A 213 9.61 1.98 -0.39
C ALA A 213 9.86 3.42 -0.83
N ALA A 214 11.12 3.89 -0.88
CA ALA A 214 11.42 5.21 -1.42
C ALA A 214 10.90 5.39 -2.86
N ARG A 215 10.85 4.34 -3.65
CA ARG A 215 10.27 4.34 -5.01
C ARG A 215 8.84 4.87 -5.07
N PHE A 216 8.08 4.64 -4.01
CA PHE A 216 6.68 5.03 -3.89
C PHE A 216 6.49 6.34 -3.13
N ALA A 217 7.57 6.99 -2.69
CA ALA A 217 7.49 8.31 -2.10
C ALA A 217 7.05 9.35 -3.13
N GLY A 218 6.33 10.36 -2.65
CA GLY A 218 5.75 11.39 -3.52
C GLY A 218 6.60 12.65 -3.63
N SER A 219 5.94 13.74 -3.33
CA SER A 219 6.52 15.08 -3.33
C SER A 219 6.25 15.75 -1.99
N THR A 220 6.68 17.00 -1.85
CA THR A 220 6.48 17.80 -0.64
C THR A 220 5.01 17.84 -0.22
N TYR A 221 4.78 17.55 1.04
CA TYR A 221 3.49 17.68 1.72
C TYR A 221 3.69 18.28 3.11
N ASP A 222 2.61 18.64 3.77
CA ASP A 222 2.66 19.16 5.14
C ASP A 222 2.96 18.03 6.14
N PRO A 223 4.12 18.01 6.81
CA PRO A 223 4.50 16.98 7.76
C PRO A 223 3.86 17.13 9.14
N THR A 224 3.04 18.16 9.40
CA THR A 224 2.47 18.47 10.72
C THR A 224 1.73 17.28 11.33
N SER A 225 1.08 16.46 10.50
CA SER A 225 0.40 15.26 10.93
C SER A 225 1.32 14.22 11.58
N HIS A 226 2.59 14.14 11.17
CA HIS A 226 3.55 13.18 11.72
C HIS A 226 3.93 13.52 13.17
N TYR A 227 3.98 14.80 13.53
CA TYR A 227 4.26 15.23 14.90
C TYR A 227 3.18 14.70 15.86
N ARG A 228 1.91 14.84 15.48
CA ARG A 228 0.78 14.30 16.25
C ARG A 228 0.84 12.77 16.31
N ALA A 229 1.08 12.12 15.19
CA ALA A 229 1.08 10.66 15.11
C ALA A 229 2.23 10.04 15.92
N ALA A 230 3.41 10.65 15.94
CA ALA A 230 4.53 10.21 16.75
C ALA A 230 4.18 10.24 18.24
N GLU A 231 3.55 11.32 18.72
CA GLU A 231 3.10 11.44 20.11
C GLU A 231 1.99 10.43 20.46
N VAL A 232 1.09 10.13 19.52
CA VAL A 232 0.06 9.09 19.74
C VAL A 232 0.70 7.72 19.85
N PHE A 233 1.65 7.38 18.99
CA PHE A 233 2.37 6.11 19.11
C PHE A 233 3.13 6.01 20.44
N ALA A 234 3.84 7.07 20.85
CA ALA A 234 4.54 7.10 22.12
C ALA A 234 3.60 6.99 23.34
N PHE A 235 2.36 7.50 23.24
CA PHE A 235 1.37 7.38 24.31
C PHE A 235 0.89 5.94 24.51
N PHE A 236 0.84 5.12 23.47
CA PHE A 236 0.37 3.74 23.52
C PHE A 236 1.50 2.70 23.72
N GLU A 237 2.75 3.13 23.87
CA GLU A 237 3.89 2.28 24.26
C GLU A 237 3.95 2.05 25.76
#